data_f39efaf4e4cc068a95e0c413001c2175
#
_entry.id   f39efaf4e4cc068a95e0c413001c2175
#
_cell.length_a   1.000
_cell.length_b   1.000
_cell.length_c   1.000
_cell.angle_alpha   90.00
_cell.angle_beta   90.00
_cell.angle_gamma   90.00
#
_symmetry.space_group_name_H-M   'P 1'
#
loop_
_entity.id
_entity.type
_entity.pdbx_description
1 polymer ?
#
loop_
_entity_poly.entity_id
_entity_poly.type
_entity_poly.pdbx_seq_one_letter_code
_entity_poly.pdbx_strand_id
1 'polypeptide(L)'
;NTVYLLPITKTGKLKALGTAGSLYAMDSFNTIDPNLLDETDFTPSVKGQAKKFTDEAHKLQMHVIVDLPSCGSYDMSLEKPELFLKDKNNSSVIPSDWTDVRLFKVYDDKGNLNKALVEEYKSFIDMVQDIGVDGIRADVAAIKPKEFWMEIINYARKNDPQFLFLAEASPKWQNPAKGYLPYAAVEELLEAGF
;
A
#
# COMPACT_ATOMS: atom_id res chain seq x y z
N ASN A 1 -20.21 4.39 -10.45
CA ASN A 1 -19.18 5.14 -11.17
C ASN A 1 -17.99 5.37 -10.24
N THR A 2 -16.81 4.86 -10.62
CA THR A 2 -15.61 4.95 -9.77
C THR A 2 -14.39 5.29 -10.62
N VAL A 3 -13.56 6.20 -10.14
CA VAL A 3 -12.22 6.42 -10.66
C VAL A 3 -11.25 5.55 -9.85
N TYR A 4 -10.43 4.77 -10.52
CA TYR A 4 -9.36 4.00 -9.91
C TYR A 4 -8.01 4.61 -10.29
N LEU A 5 -7.24 4.98 -9.26
CA LEU A 5 -5.91 5.54 -9.42
C LEU A 5 -4.84 4.49 -9.09
N LEU A 6 -3.81 4.43 -9.92
CA LEU A 6 -2.57 3.72 -9.59
C LEU A 6 -1.94 4.31 -8.32
N PRO A 7 -0.91 3.67 -7.73
CA PRO A 7 -0.27 4.20 -6.53
C PRO A 7 0.13 5.67 -6.67
N ILE A 8 -0.27 6.49 -5.71
CA ILE A 8 0.02 7.92 -5.66
C ILE A 8 1.14 8.28 -4.68
N THR A 9 1.66 7.28 -3.98
CA THR A 9 2.71 7.48 -2.97
C THR A 9 4.08 7.69 -3.61
N LYS A 10 4.95 8.41 -2.90
CA LYS A 10 6.35 8.60 -3.31
C LYS A 10 7.01 7.25 -3.58
N THR A 11 7.78 7.17 -4.67
CA THR A 11 8.50 5.97 -5.11
C THR A 11 9.99 6.04 -4.84
N GLY A 12 10.62 4.88 -4.61
CA GLY A 12 12.07 4.77 -4.45
C GLY A 12 12.83 4.98 -5.75
N LYS A 13 14.06 5.40 -5.63
CA LYS A 13 14.95 5.71 -6.78
C LYS A 13 16.08 4.70 -6.93
N LEU A 14 16.61 4.19 -5.84
CA LEU A 14 17.71 3.23 -5.87
C LEU A 14 17.20 1.85 -6.31
N LYS A 15 17.92 1.21 -7.22
CA LYS A 15 17.57 -0.08 -7.80
C LYS A 15 16.19 -0.12 -8.48
N ALA A 16 15.70 1.04 -8.90
CA ALA A 16 14.48 1.14 -9.69
C ALA A 16 14.64 0.46 -11.06
N LEU A 17 13.54 -0.11 -11.58
CA LEU A 17 13.52 -0.69 -12.93
C LEU A 17 13.33 0.41 -13.98
N GLY A 18 14.17 0.36 -15.03
CA GLY A 18 14.13 1.35 -16.10
C GLY A 18 14.49 2.77 -15.60
N THR A 19 14.05 3.77 -16.35
CA THR A 19 14.35 5.18 -16.05
C THR A 19 13.35 5.83 -15.12
N ALA A 20 12.10 5.38 -15.15
CA ALA A 20 11.01 5.96 -14.37
C ALA A 20 10.79 5.25 -13.01
N GLY A 21 11.26 4.00 -12.88
CA GLY A 21 10.96 3.15 -11.74
C GLY A 21 9.54 2.59 -11.78
N SER A 22 9.16 1.87 -10.73
CA SER A 22 7.83 1.30 -10.55
C SER A 22 7.04 2.10 -9.53
N LEU A 23 5.80 2.42 -9.82
CA LEU A 23 4.87 3.03 -8.86
C LEU A 23 4.61 2.13 -7.63
N TYR A 24 4.85 0.82 -7.76
CA TYR A 24 4.70 -0.16 -6.69
C TYR A 24 5.94 -0.28 -5.79
N ALA A 25 7.05 0.38 -6.14
CA ALA A 25 8.22 0.50 -5.27
C ALA A 25 8.04 1.67 -4.28
N MET A 26 7.07 1.52 -3.37
CA MET A 26 6.64 2.55 -2.44
C MET A 26 7.78 2.95 -1.47
N ASP A 27 8.05 4.25 -1.37
CA ASP A 27 9.09 4.83 -0.52
C ASP A 27 8.54 5.57 0.71
N SER A 28 7.24 5.80 0.75
CA SER A 28 6.55 6.39 1.90
C SER A 28 5.10 5.97 1.92
N PHE A 29 4.56 5.72 3.11
CA PHE A 29 3.14 5.41 3.29
C PHE A 29 2.25 6.66 3.32
N ASN A 30 2.78 7.80 3.74
CA ASN A 30 2.01 9.01 4.05
C ASN A 30 2.44 10.24 3.24
N THR A 31 3.22 10.03 2.18
CA THR A 31 3.66 11.12 1.29
C THR A 31 3.20 10.84 -0.13
N ILE A 32 2.37 11.72 -0.67
CA ILE A 32 2.00 11.70 -2.08
C ILE A 32 3.22 12.09 -2.90
N ASP A 33 3.43 11.44 -4.05
CA ASP A 33 4.58 11.70 -4.90
C ASP A 33 4.56 13.19 -5.35
N PRO A 34 5.60 13.96 -5.02
CA PRO A 34 5.68 15.37 -5.41
C PRO A 34 5.70 15.58 -6.92
N ASN A 35 6.04 14.56 -7.72
CA ASN A 35 6.00 14.65 -9.18
C ASN A 35 4.55 14.68 -9.73
N LEU A 36 3.54 14.41 -8.90
CA LEU A 36 2.13 14.56 -9.27
C LEU A 36 1.64 16.01 -9.13
N LEU A 37 2.47 16.94 -8.66
CA LEU A 37 2.12 18.35 -8.57
C LEU A 37 1.97 18.96 -9.97
N ASP A 38 0.80 19.54 -10.24
CA ASP A 38 0.60 20.41 -11.40
C ASP A 38 1.00 21.83 -11.02
N GLU A 39 2.12 22.30 -11.57
CA GLU A 39 2.64 23.65 -11.32
C GLU A 39 1.75 24.76 -11.90
N THR A 40 0.81 24.41 -12.78
CA THR A 40 -0.15 25.37 -13.37
C THR A 40 -1.42 25.55 -12.53
N ASP A 41 -1.68 24.66 -11.57
CA ASP A 41 -2.79 24.79 -10.62
C ASP A 41 -2.40 25.74 -9.47
N PHE A 42 -3.32 26.65 -9.11
CA PHE A 42 -3.10 27.60 -8.02
C PHE A 42 -3.05 26.97 -6.62
N THR A 43 -3.43 25.70 -6.47
CA THR A 43 -3.34 24.97 -5.20
C THR A 43 -1.87 24.57 -4.96
N PRO A 44 -1.21 25.08 -3.89
CA PRO A 44 0.24 25.08 -3.80
C PRO A 44 0.85 23.74 -3.37
N SER A 45 0.07 22.71 -3.08
CA SER A 45 0.56 21.42 -2.61
C SER A 45 -0.06 20.25 -3.34
N VAL A 46 0.72 19.19 -3.57
CA VAL A 46 0.23 17.95 -4.19
C VAL A 46 -0.95 17.36 -3.39
N LYS A 47 -0.90 17.42 -2.06
CA LYS A 47 -2.00 16.96 -1.20
C LYS A 47 -3.29 17.78 -1.41
N GLY A 48 -3.15 19.10 -1.52
CA GLY A 48 -4.27 20.00 -1.81
C GLY A 48 -4.87 19.73 -3.19
N GLN A 49 -4.04 19.49 -4.20
CA GLN A 49 -4.49 19.13 -5.54
C GLN A 49 -5.17 17.75 -5.57
N ALA A 50 -4.63 16.75 -4.86
CA ALA A 50 -5.27 15.46 -4.72
C ALA A 50 -6.65 15.59 -4.06
N LYS A 51 -6.77 16.37 -2.97
CA LYS A 51 -8.07 16.64 -2.35
C LYS A 51 -9.04 17.34 -3.31
N LYS A 52 -8.58 18.34 -4.04
CA LYS A 52 -9.40 19.00 -5.06
C LYS A 52 -9.90 18.03 -6.12
N PHE A 53 -9.06 17.09 -6.55
CA PHE A 53 -9.45 16.05 -7.49
C PHE A 53 -10.58 15.17 -6.94
N THR A 54 -10.48 14.70 -5.71
CA THR A 54 -11.54 13.88 -5.08
C THR A 54 -12.82 14.68 -4.87
N ASP A 55 -12.73 15.94 -4.44
CA ASP A 55 -13.88 16.84 -4.28
C ASP A 55 -14.62 17.06 -5.61
N GLU A 56 -13.89 17.21 -6.73
CA GLU A 56 -14.52 17.35 -8.06
C GLU A 56 -15.13 16.03 -8.56
N ALA A 57 -14.50 14.88 -8.30
CA ALA A 57 -15.08 13.58 -8.60
C ALA A 57 -16.40 13.35 -7.84
N HIS A 58 -16.44 13.70 -6.55
CA HIS A 58 -17.65 13.60 -5.73
C HIS A 58 -18.79 14.49 -6.23
N LYS A 59 -18.51 15.69 -6.71
CA LYS A 59 -19.53 16.56 -7.36
C LYS A 59 -20.17 15.89 -8.57
N LEU A 60 -19.42 15.03 -9.26
CA LEU A 60 -19.91 14.22 -10.38
C LEU A 60 -20.51 12.88 -9.94
N GLN A 61 -20.73 12.67 -8.64
CA GLN A 61 -21.21 11.42 -8.05
C GLN A 61 -20.34 10.20 -8.41
N MET A 62 -19.03 10.42 -8.46
CA MET A 62 -18.02 9.38 -8.68
C MET A 62 -17.26 9.11 -7.38
N HIS A 63 -17.01 7.86 -7.09
CA HIS A 63 -16.09 7.45 -6.03
C HIS A 63 -14.65 7.44 -6.54
N VAL A 64 -13.71 7.61 -5.64
CA VAL A 64 -12.27 7.51 -5.93
C VAL A 64 -11.65 6.41 -5.08
N ILE A 65 -10.99 5.45 -5.72
CA ILE A 65 -10.18 4.43 -5.04
C ILE A 65 -8.73 4.52 -5.50
N VAL A 66 -7.80 4.21 -4.59
CA VAL A 66 -6.35 4.31 -4.81
C VAL A 66 -5.69 2.96 -4.58
N ASP A 67 -4.68 2.64 -5.38
CA ASP A 67 -3.88 1.43 -5.19
C ASP A 67 -2.92 1.57 -3.99
N LEU A 68 -2.88 0.54 -3.14
CA LEU A 68 -1.96 0.42 -2.02
C LEU A 68 -0.94 -0.67 -2.32
N PRO A 69 0.35 -0.31 -2.58
CA PRO A 69 1.40 -1.29 -2.80
C PRO A 69 1.63 -2.21 -1.59
N SER A 70 1.93 -3.46 -1.88
CA SER A 70 2.21 -4.47 -0.84
C SER A 70 3.68 -4.64 -0.49
N CYS A 71 4.56 -3.96 -1.21
CA CYS A 71 6.01 -3.99 -1.02
C CYS A 71 6.56 -2.58 -0.89
N GLY A 72 7.73 -2.45 -0.27
CA GLY A 72 8.43 -1.17 -0.19
C GLY A 72 9.63 -1.09 -1.15
N SER A 73 10.14 0.11 -1.37
CA SER A 73 11.32 0.38 -2.16
C SER A 73 12.61 -0.13 -1.48
N TYR A 74 13.69 -0.18 -2.24
CA TYR A 74 15.02 -0.40 -1.66
C TYR A 74 15.43 0.76 -0.73
N ASP A 75 15.13 2.00 -1.13
CA ASP A 75 15.39 3.20 -0.32
C ASP A 75 14.73 3.09 1.06
N MET A 76 13.43 2.82 1.12
CA MET A 76 12.70 2.61 2.38
C MET A 76 13.31 1.48 3.21
N SER A 77 13.81 0.42 2.56
CA SER A 77 14.42 -0.71 3.29
C SER A 77 15.76 -0.37 3.95
N LEU A 78 16.42 0.71 3.53
CA LEU A 78 17.60 1.25 4.18
C LEU A 78 17.24 2.21 5.33
N GLU A 79 16.18 3.01 5.15
CA GLU A 79 15.72 3.98 6.14
C GLU A 79 14.97 3.35 7.32
N LYS A 80 14.13 2.34 7.04
CA LYS A 80 13.26 1.65 8.02
C LYS A 80 13.47 0.13 7.97
N PRO A 81 14.67 -0.37 8.29
CA PRO A 81 15.03 -1.78 8.10
C PRO A 81 14.17 -2.75 8.93
N GLU A 82 13.55 -2.29 10.02
CA GLU A 82 12.66 -3.06 10.89
C GLU A 82 11.33 -3.44 10.22
N LEU A 83 10.97 -2.73 9.14
CA LEU A 83 9.76 -3.03 8.38
C LEU A 83 9.95 -4.19 7.39
N PHE A 84 11.20 -4.62 7.14
CA PHE A 84 11.50 -5.52 6.03
C PHE A 84 12.00 -6.89 6.48
N LEU A 85 11.59 -7.92 5.74
CA LEU A 85 12.16 -9.24 5.86
C LEU A 85 13.65 -9.21 5.51
N LYS A 86 14.44 -9.95 6.28
CA LYS A 86 15.87 -10.11 6.06
C LYS A 86 16.20 -11.56 5.73
N ASP A 87 17.11 -11.74 4.81
CA ASP A 87 17.71 -13.04 4.51
C ASP A 87 18.84 -13.39 5.51
N LYS A 88 19.45 -14.54 5.32
CA LYS A 88 20.59 -15.03 6.16
C LYS A 88 21.81 -14.11 6.14
N ASN A 89 21.93 -13.23 5.16
CA ASN A 89 23.02 -12.26 5.01
C ASN A 89 22.62 -10.87 5.52
N ASN A 90 21.47 -10.76 6.23
CA ASN A 90 20.90 -9.51 6.70
C ASN A 90 20.51 -8.52 5.58
N SER A 91 20.33 -9.01 4.36
CA SER A 91 19.84 -8.22 3.23
C SER A 91 18.32 -8.25 3.16
N SER A 92 17.70 -7.15 2.72
CA SER A 92 16.24 -7.11 2.53
C SER A 92 15.81 -8.09 1.43
N VAL A 93 14.80 -8.91 1.71
CA VAL A 93 14.34 -9.98 0.80
C VAL A 93 13.70 -9.40 -0.44
N ILE A 94 14.12 -9.90 -1.59
CA ILE A 94 13.60 -9.54 -2.92
C ILE A 94 12.62 -10.62 -3.34
N PRO A 95 11.38 -10.28 -3.75
CA PRO A 95 10.49 -11.26 -4.38
C PRO A 95 11.05 -11.74 -5.71
N SER A 96 10.73 -12.98 -6.11
CA SER A 96 11.28 -13.59 -7.33
C SER A 96 10.91 -12.83 -8.62
N ASP A 97 9.73 -12.24 -8.63
CA ASP A 97 9.13 -11.68 -9.84
C ASP A 97 9.26 -10.15 -9.93
N TRP A 98 9.60 -9.48 -8.80
CA TRP A 98 9.68 -8.02 -8.70
C TRP A 98 10.99 -7.59 -8.04
N THR A 99 12.01 -7.35 -8.84
CA THR A 99 13.38 -7.15 -8.32
C THR A 99 13.65 -5.75 -7.76
N ASP A 100 12.79 -4.79 -8.04
CA ASP A 100 12.87 -3.39 -7.61
C ASP A 100 12.24 -3.14 -6.23
N VAL A 101 11.48 -4.09 -5.70
CA VAL A 101 10.83 -3.98 -4.39
C VAL A 101 11.42 -4.91 -3.34
N ARG A 102 11.02 -4.70 -2.08
CA ARG A 102 11.43 -5.45 -0.89
C ARG A 102 10.20 -5.89 -0.11
N LEU A 103 10.24 -7.11 0.42
CA LEU A 103 9.14 -7.69 1.18
C LEU A 103 9.09 -7.14 2.59
N PHE A 104 7.90 -6.73 3.03
CA PHE A 104 7.67 -6.32 4.40
C PHE A 104 7.70 -7.52 5.38
N LYS A 105 8.21 -7.28 6.58
CA LYS A 105 8.19 -8.20 7.71
C LYS A 105 6.85 -8.06 8.42
N VAL A 106 5.90 -8.95 8.10
CA VAL A 106 4.54 -8.89 8.64
C VAL A 106 4.46 -9.30 10.10
N TYR A 107 5.29 -10.24 10.51
CA TYR A 107 5.38 -10.70 11.90
C TYR A 107 6.71 -10.29 12.54
N ASP A 108 6.66 -9.98 13.83
CA ASP A 108 7.85 -9.79 14.64
C ASP A 108 8.53 -11.15 14.96
N ASP A 109 9.67 -11.11 15.67
CA ASP A 109 10.41 -12.33 16.01
C ASP A 109 9.70 -13.20 17.05
N LYS A 110 8.60 -12.72 17.65
CA LYS A 110 7.75 -13.45 18.60
C LYS A 110 6.49 -14.02 17.94
N GLY A 111 6.31 -13.79 16.64
CA GLY A 111 5.14 -14.25 15.90
C GLY A 111 3.90 -13.35 16.03
N ASN A 112 4.02 -12.15 16.60
CA ASN A 112 2.94 -11.18 16.60
C ASN A 112 3.02 -10.31 15.35
N LEU A 113 1.91 -9.66 14.98
CA LEU A 113 1.96 -8.67 13.90
C LEU A 113 3.00 -7.59 14.21
N ASN A 114 3.79 -7.24 13.19
CA ASN A 114 4.77 -6.17 13.28
C ASN A 114 4.03 -4.82 13.44
N LYS A 115 4.00 -4.33 14.68
CA LYS A 115 3.28 -3.10 15.02
C LYS A 115 3.75 -1.89 14.23
N ALA A 116 5.07 -1.79 13.97
CA ALA A 116 5.60 -0.68 13.17
C ALA A 116 5.03 -0.70 11.75
N LEU A 117 4.94 -1.89 11.12
CA LEU A 117 4.32 -2.01 9.80
C LEU A 117 2.82 -1.70 9.84
N VAL A 118 2.10 -2.17 10.85
CA VAL A 118 0.67 -1.86 11.02
C VAL A 118 0.44 -0.35 11.11
N GLU A 119 1.23 0.36 11.90
CA GLU A 119 1.10 1.82 12.04
C GLU A 119 1.44 2.57 10.73
N GLU A 120 2.40 2.10 9.95
CA GLU A 120 2.67 2.67 8.62
C GLU A 120 1.46 2.50 7.68
N TYR A 121 0.83 1.33 7.66
CA TYR A 121 -0.40 1.11 6.87
C TYR A 121 -1.56 1.99 7.37
N LYS A 122 -1.71 2.19 8.68
CA LYS A 122 -2.70 3.12 9.24
C LYS A 122 -2.41 4.55 8.80
N SER A 123 -1.15 4.97 8.76
CA SER A 123 -0.78 6.30 8.28
C SER A 123 -1.12 6.53 6.80
N PHE A 124 -1.06 5.46 5.98
CA PHE A 124 -1.56 5.51 4.61
C PHE A 124 -3.09 5.71 4.57
N ILE A 125 -3.83 4.96 5.38
CA ILE A 125 -5.30 5.12 5.48
C ILE A 125 -5.65 6.54 5.89
N ASP A 126 -4.99 7.10 6.90
CA ASP A 126 -5.23 8.48 7.34
C ASP A 126 -4.98 9.48 6.21
N MET A 127 -3.88 9.29 5.46
CA MET A 127 -3.55 10.17 4.35
C MET A 127 -4.62 10.14 3.26
N VAL A 128 -5.08 8.95 2.84
CA VAL A 128 -6.05 8.82 1.75
C VAL A 128 -7.46 9.25 2.18
N GLN A 129 -7.86 9.00 3.42
CA GLN A 129 -9.13 9.49 3.97
C GLN A 129 -9.14 11.03 4.09
N ASP A 130 -8.01 11.64 4.49
CA ASP A 130 -7.89 13.09 4.62
C ASP A 130 -8.01 13.83 3.28
N ILE A 131 -7.62 13.21 2.18
CA ILE A 131 -7.82 13.75 0.83
C ILE A 131 -9.16 13.33 0.19
N GLY A 132 -10.03 12.61 0.91
CA GLY A 132 -11.38 12.25 0.46
C GLY A 132 -11.45 11.02 -0.45
N VAL A 133 -10.48 10.11 -0.41
CA VAL A 133 -10.53 8.82 -1.11
C VAL A 133 -11.55 7.91 -0.44
N ASP A 134 -12.39 7.23 -1.23
CA ASP A 134 -13.50 6.38 -0.76
C ASP A 134 -13.09 4.92 -0.52
N GLY A 135 -11.90 4.54 -0.92
CA GLY A 135 -11.40 3.18 -0.71
C GLY A 135 -10.05 2.89 -1.33
N ILE A 136 -9.55 1.70 -1.09
CA ILE A 136 -8.29 1.23 -1.64
C ILE A 136 -8.44 -0.09 -2.39
N ARG A 137 -7.57 -0.29 -3.37
CA ARG A 137 -7.26 -1.62 -3.89
C ARG A 137 -5.94 -2.06 -3.27
N ALA A 138 -5.96 -3.14 -2.54
CA ALA A 138 -4.76 -3.75 -1.95
C ALA A 138 -4.05 -4.61 -3.01
N ASP A 139 -2.89 -4.14 -3.43
CA ASP A 139 -2.00 -4.84 -4.36
C ASP A 139 -1.52 -6.16 -3.74
N VAL A 140 -1.59 -7.25 -4.50
CA VAL A 140 -1.21 -8.60 -4.04
C VAL A 140 -1.65 -8.87 -2.59
N ALA A 141 -2.92 -8.63 -2.27
CA ALA A 141 -3.44 -8.67 -0.89
C ALA A 141 -3.10 -9.98 -0.16
N ALA A 142 -3.00 -11.08 -0.91
CA ALA A 142 -2.70 -12.41 -0.38
C ALA A 142 -1.33 -12.52 0.30
N ILE A 143 -0.39 -11.60 0.12
CA ILE A 143 0.91 -11.61 0.80
C ILE A 143 0.87 -11.01 2.23
N LYS A 144 -0.32 -10.68 2.69
CA LYS A 144 -0.59 -10.32 4.09
C LYS A 144 -1.64 -11.28 4.66
N PRO A 145 -1.51 -11.69 5.93
CA PRO A 145 -2.47 -12.60 6.55
C PRO A 145 -3.77 -11.90 6.88
N LYS A 146 -4.82 -12.69 7.10
CA LYS A 146 -6.16 -12.23 7.45
C LYS A 146 -6.17 -11.24 8.61
N GLU A 147 -5.49 -11.56 9.71
CA GLU A 147 -5.46 -10.73 10.91
C GLU A 147 -4.81 -9.36 10.67
N PHE A 148 -3.84 -9.27 9.74
CA PHE A 148 -3.26 -7.99 9.35
C PHE A 148 -4.32 -7.11 8.67
N TRP A 149 -5.05 -7.67 7.70
CA TRP A 149 -6.09 -6.93 7.00
C TRP A 149 -7.26 -6.58 7.92
N MET A 150 -7.66 -7.47 8.83
CA MET A 150 -8.68 -7.15 9.83
C MET A 150 -8.31 -5.91 10.66
N GLU A 151 -7.04 -5.78 11.07
CA GLU A 151 -6.56 -4.62 11.83
C GLU A 151 -6.68 -3.33 11.00
N ILE A 152 -6.25 -3.36 9.73
CA ILE A 152 -6.28 -2.19 8.85
C ILE A 152 -7.71 -1.81 8.45
N ILE A 153 -8.54 -2.79 8.07
CA ILE A 153 -9.92 -2.57 7.65
C ILE A 153 -10.74 -2.01 8.82
N ASN A 154 -10.60 -2.61 10.00
CA ASN A 154 -11.29 -2.12 11.19
C ASN A 154 -10.83 -0.69 11.56
N TYR A 155 -9.55 -0.38 11.40
CA TYR A 155 -9.04 0.97 11.62
C TYR A 155 -9.70 1.98 10.67
N ALA A 156 -9.68 1.73 9.38
CA ALA A 156 -10.27 2.62 8.38
C ALA A 156 -11.77 2.85 8.61
N ARG A 157 -12.51 1.77 8.92
CA ARG A 157 -13.97 1.82 9.10
C ARG A 157 -14.44 2.42 10.43
N LYS A 158 -13.53 2.71 11.35
CA LYS A 158 -13.87 3.55 12.53
C LYS A 158 -14.19 4.98 12.14
N ASN A 159 -13.48 5.52 11.15
CA ASN A 159 -13.65 6.89 10.68
C ASN A 159 -14.67 6.96 9.54
N ASP A 160 -14.63 5.99 8.63
CA ASP A 160 -15.57 5.86 7.51
C ASP A 160 -16.07 4.42 7.40
N PRO A 161 -17.26 4.10 7.93
CA PRO A 161 -17.82 2.75 7.88
C PRO A 161 -18.04 2.19 6.47
N GLN A 162 -18.08 3.05 5.45
CA GLN A 162 -18.29 2.67 4.05
C GLN A 162 -16.99 2.58 3.24
N PHE A 163 -15.85 2.81 3.88
CA PHE A 163 -14.56 2.78 3.20
C PHE A 163 -14.33 1.41 2.53
N LEU A 164 -14.15 1.44 1.22
CA LEU A 164 -14.06 0.24 0.39
C LEU A 164 -12.65 -0.36 0.45
N PHE A 165 -12.61 -1.68 0.56
CA PHE A 165 -11.40 -2.47 0.36
C PHE A 165 -11.60 -3.45 -0.80
N LEU A 166 -10.75 -3.36 -1.82
CA LEU A 166 -10.72 -4.26 -2.97
C LEU A 166 -9.41 -5.05 -2.94
N ALA A 167 -9.48 -6.38 -2.82
CA ALA A 167 -8.29 -7.22 -2.83
C ALA A 167 -7.88 -7.61 -4.25
N GLU A 168 -6.60 -7.42 -4.58
CA GLU A 168 -6.01 -8.19 -5.66
C GLU A 168 -5.61 -9.56 -5.13
N ALA A 169 -6.33 -10.59 -5.56
CA ALA A 169 -6.06 -11.97 -5.16
C ALA A 169 -6.34 -12.93 -6.32
N SER A 170 -5.54 -13.97 -6.42
CA SER A 170 -5.74 -15.02 -7.40
C SER A 170 -5.48 -16.39 -6.78
N PRO A 171 -6.38 -17.37 -6.97
CA PRO A 171 -6.11 -18.76 -6.57
C PRO A 171 -4.85 -19.35 -7.20
N LYS A 172 -4.41 -18.82 -8.34
CA LYS A 172 -3.19 -19.25 -9.03
C LYS A 172 -1.91 -18.78 -8.32
N TRP A 173 -1.98 -17.78 -7.45
CA TRP A 173 -0.85 -17.25 -6.69
C TRP A 173 -0.65 -17.94 -5.35
N GLN A 174 -1.32 -19.09 -5.13
CA GLN A 174 -1.25 -19.87 -3.89
C GLN A 174 0.09 -20.57 -3.66
N ASN A 175 1.11 -20.26 -4.44
CA ASN A 175 2.45 -20.73 -4.18
C ASN A 175 3.33 -19.55 -3.77
N PRO A 176 3.32 -19.18 -2.47
CA PRO A 176 4.14 -18.08 -2.02
C PRO A 176 5.59 -18.39 -2.33
N ALA A 177 6.37 -17.39 -2.66
CA ALA A 177 7.79 -17.52 -2.90
C ALA A 177 8.44 -18.26 -1.74
N LYS A 178 8.38 -19.59 -1.77
CA LYS A 178 9.11 -20.58 -0.99
C LYS A 178 9.31 -20.21 0.50
N GLY A 179 8.22 -20.00 1.24
CA GLY A 179 8.27 -19.92 2.69
C GLY A 179 8.59 -18.55 3.29
N TYR A 180 8.72 -17.50 2.49
CA TYR A 180 8.98 -16.15 2.99
C TYR A 180 7.72 -15.34 3.32
N LEU A 181 6.53 -15.73 2.81
CA LEU A 181 5.34 -14.92 2.89
C LEU A 181 4.23 -15.61 3.67
N PRO A 182 3.76 -15.04 4.78
CA PRO A 182 2.41 -15.30 5.23
C PRO A 182 1.46 -14.82 4.13
N TYR A 183 0.47 -15.62 3.78
CA TYR A 183 -0.54 -15.20 2.81
C TYR A 183 -1.92 -15.69 3.25
N ALA A 184 -2.93 -15.01 2.77
CA ALA A 184 -4.31 -15.37 2.99
C ALA A 184 -4.90 -16.03 1.74
N ALA A 185 -5.75 -17.05 1.91
CA ALA A 185 -6.64 -17.51 0.86
C ALA A 185 -7.70 -16.46 0.54
N VAL A 186 -8.37 -16.58 -0.61
CA VAL A 186 -9.42 -15.63 -1.01
C VAL A 186 -10.54 -15.57 0.03
N GLU A 187 -10.93 -16.72 0.58
CA GLU A 187 -11.93 -16.83 1.63
C GLU A 187 -11.52 -16.07 2.90
N GLU A 188 -10.25 -16.15 3.28
CA GLU A 188 -9.70 -15.44 4.44
C GLU A 188 -9.67 -13.91 4.22
N LEU A 189 -9.46 -13.45 2.98
CA LEU A 189 -9.55 -12.02 2.65
C LEU A 189 -11.01 -11.53 2.76
N LEU A 190 -11.98 -12.32 2.27
CA LEU A 190 -13.40 -12.01 2.45
C LEU A 190 -13.79 -11.95 3.94
N GLU A 191 -13.32 -12.91 4.75
CA GLU A 191 -13.54 -12.91 6.20
C GLU A 191 -12.85 -11.73 6.90
N ALA A 192 -11.75 -11.21 6.35
CA ALA A 192 -11.09 -10.01 6.85
C ALA A 192 -11.89 -8.73 6.59
N GLY A 193 -12.83 -8.76 5.62
CA GLY A 193 -13.73 -7.65 5.34
C GLY A 193 -13.54 -6.97 3.98
N PHE A 194 -12.80 -7.57 3.04
CA PHE A 194 -12.73 -7.10 1.67
C PHE A 194 -14.06 -7.21 0.94
#